data_12f428d6923c6ec2437edb04443b0cc6
#
_entry.id   12f428d6923c6ec2437edb04443b0cc6
#
_cell.length_a   1.000
_cell.length_b   1.000
_cell.length_c   1.000
_cell.angle_alpha   90.00
_cell.angle_beta   90.00
_cell.angle_gamma   90.00
#
_symmetry.space_group_name_H-M   'P 1'
#
loop_
_entity.id
_entity.type
_entity.pdbx_description
1 polymer ?
#
loop_
_entity_poly.entity_id
_entity_poly.type
_entity_poly.pdbx_seq_one_letter_code
_entity_poly.pdbx_strand_id
1 'polypeptide(L)'
;MAVDFKCKVLLYVVGLCGLASFVDSQIPGLGGCPDYVPITKFDRTRFLGNWYEVERYFTVNEVATKCVAVTYELMADGKIYVRNAFTNRFNNVERIISGVMEAPGKTKNGKYTVKYQSFPYNYNASFMILDTDYDNFAVIYSCSTIGPVGHTVSAWLLTRERLPPGPVLQRAYGVLDKYRINRTFFVKTNQDDCVPRAPPQPAIDPTEPSTGSRDQGDPNGVDQIDTEEQLNQLRNDIFAMPIPPGQDIQIDPIDDENE
;
A
#
# COMPACT_ATOMS: atom_id res chain seq x y z
N MET A 1 -25.74 35.27 -32.23
CA MET A 1 -26.46 34.27 -31.41
C MET A 1 -25.96 32.82 -31.55
N ALA A 2 -25.62 32.33 -32.76
CA ALA A 2 -25.18 30.93 -32.95
C ALA A 2 -23.78 30.57 -32.40
N VAL A 3 -22.87 31.54 -32.33
CA VAL A 3 -21.49 31.34 -31.81
C VAL A 3 -21.49 31.17 -30.29
N ASP A 4 -22.38 31.88 -29.60
CA ASP A 4 -22.50 31.86 -28.14
C ASP A 4 -23.02 30.50 -27.61
N PHE A 5 -23.94 29.89 -28.34
CA PHE A 5 -24.49 28.58 -28.02
C PHE A 5 -23.44 27.46 -28.18
N LYS A 6 -22.65 27.49 -29.26
CA LYS A 6 -21.57 26.49 -29.49
C LYS A 6 -20.47 26.61 -28.45
N CYS A 7 -20.12 27.83 -28.03
CA CYS A 7 -19.11 28.05 -26.98
C CYS A 7 -19.59 27.56 -25.61
N LYS A 8 -20.86 27.78 -25.26
CA LYS A 8 -21.46 27.25 -24.02
C LYS A 8 -21.53 25.73 -24.00
N VAL A 9 -21.91 25.11 -25.13
CA VAL A 9 -21.93 23.64 -25.25
C VAL A 9 -20.52 23.07 -25.14
N LEU A 10 -19.51 23.71 -25.75
CA LEU A 10 -18.11 23.27 -25.64
C LEU A 10 -17.60 23.38 -24.20
N LEU A 11 -17.91 24.47 -23.50
CA LEU A 11 -17.56 24.64 -22.08
C LEU A 11 -18.26 23.62 -21.19
N TYR A 12 -19.51 23.28 -21.47
CA TYR A 12 -20.24 22.23 -20.75
C TYR A 12 -19.62 20.83 -20.98
N VAL A 13 -19.26 20.51 -22.24
CA VAL A 13 -18.62 19.24 -22.59
C VAL A 13 -17.22 19.15 -21.97
N VAL A 14 -16.42 20.22 -22.00
CA VAL A 14 -15.11 20.28 -21.36
C VAL A 14 -15.24 20.18 -19.84
N GLY A 15 -16.24 20.82 -19.24
CA GLY A 15 -16.54 20.70 -17.81
C GLY A 15 -16.98 19.29 -17.42
N LEU A 16 -17.82 18.64 -18.22
CA LEU A 16 -18.22 17.24 -18.02
C LEU A 16 -17.05 16.27 -18.22
N CYS A 17 -16.20 16.47 -19.23
CA CYS A 17 -14.99 15.68 -19.43
C CYS A 17 -13.96 15.92 -18.30
N GLY A 18 -13.84 17.14 -17.78
CA GLY A 18 -13.00 17.45 -16.62
C GLY A 18 -13.47 16.76 -15.34
N LEU A 19 -14.77 16.62 -15.14
CA LEU A 19 -15.33 15.88 -13.99
C LEU A 19 -15.18 14.36 -14.13
N ALA A 20 -15.11 13.83 -15.36
CA ALA A 20 -14.86 12.41 -15.61
C ALA A 20 -13.41 11.98 -15.36
N SER A 21 -12.47 12.93 -15.24
CA SER A 21 -11.04 12.63 -15.01
C SER A 21 -10.70 12.26 -13.57
N PHE A 22 -11.66 12.29 -12.65
CA PHE A 22 -11.51 11.87 -11.26
C PHE A 22 -12.01 10.45 -10.99
N VAL A 23 -12.06 9.60 -12.01
CA VAL A 23 -12.41 8.19 -11.80
C VAL A 23 -11.18 7.46 -11.31
N ASP A 24 -11.01 7.53 -10.02
CA ASP A 24 -10.07 6.73 -9.31
C ASP A 24 -10.50 5.27 -9.31
N SER A 25 -9.59 4.43 -9.69
CA SER A 25 -9.70 3.05 -10.08
C SER A 25 -9.97 2.04 -8.94
N GLN A 26 -10.67 2.46 -7.93
CA GLN A 26 -11.29 1.58 -6.94
C GLN A 26 -12.66 1.16 -7.47
N ILE A 27 -13.14 -0.03 -7.09
CA ILE A 27 -14.45 -0.48 -7.55
C ILE A 27 -15.52 0.33 -6.85
N PRO A 28 -16.26 1.18 -7.60
CA PRO A 28 -17.31 2.00 -7.01
C PRO A 28 -18.53 1.14 -6.68
N GLY A 29 -19.17 1.43 -5.55
CA GLY A 29 -20.43 0.85 -5.13
C GLY A 29 -21.43 1.93 -4.76
N LEU A 30 -22.72 1.61 -4.84
CA LEU A 30 -23.79 2.48 -4.37
C LEU A 30 -24.05 2.23 -2.86
N GLY A 31 -24.42 3.30 -2.16
CA GLY A 31 -24.69 3.25 -0.72
C GLY A 31 -23.42 3.29 0.15
N GLY A 32 -23.57 2.97 1.43
CA GLY A 32 -22.47 2.95 2.40
C GLY A 32 -21.57 1.73 2.25
N CYS A 33 -20.42 1.76 2.92
CA CYS A 33 -19.53 0.61 3.00
C CYS A 33 -20.23 -0.60 3.65
N PRO A 34 -20.00 -1.82 3.17
CA PRO A 34 -20.48 -3.04 3.82
C PRO A 34 -19.96 -3.13 5.27
N ASP A 35 -20.82 -3.55 6.19
CA ASP A 35 -20.47 -3.76 7.59
C ASP A 35 -19.83 -5.15 7.77
N TYR A 36 -18.58 -5.30 7.29
CA TYR A 36 -17.83 -6.52 7.47
C TYR A 36 -17.17 -6.56 8.84
N VAL A 37 -17.20 -7.75 9.44
CA VAL A 37 -16.55 -8.00 10.73
C VAL A 37 -15.14 -8.51 10.48
N PRO A 38 -14.08 -7.76 10.88
CA PRO A 38 -12.70 -8.23 10.76
C PRO A 38 -12.44 -9.40 11.70
N ILE A 39 -11.37 -10.15 11.42
CA ILE A 39 -10.92 -11.23 12.30
C ILE A 39 -10.81 -10.72 13.75
N THR A 40 -11.41 -11.47 14.68
CA THR A 40 -11.35 -11.19 16.11
C THR A 40 -10.13 -11.84 16.75
N LYS A 41 -9.62 -11.26 17.85
CA LYS A 41 -8.42 -11.75 18.57
C LYS A 41 -7.18 -11.86 17.63
N PHE A 42 -7.03 -10.89 16.75
CA PHE A 42 -5.91 -10.85 15.81
C PHE A 42 -4.56 -10.82 16.56
N ASP A 43 -3.68 -11.73 16.20
CA ASP A 43 -2.33 -11.82 16.74
C ASP A 43 -1.36 -11.04 15.83
N ARG A 44 -1.00 -9.83 16.26
CA ARG A 44 -0.08 -8.96 15.53
C ARG A 44 1.30 -9.56 15.37
N THR A 45 1.77 -10.31 16.36
CA THR A 45 3.11 -10.89 16.37
C THR A 45 3.23 -11.99 15.32
N ARG A 46 2.23 -12.85 15.20
CA ARG A 46 2.19 -13.88 14.16
C ARG A 46 2.05 -13.30 12.75
N PHE A 47 1.47 -12.10 12.64
CA PHE A 47 1.26 -11.45 11.34
C PHE A 47 2.52 -10.76 10.80
N LEU A 48 3.55 -10.54 11.64
CA LEU A 48 4.81 -9.91 11.24
C LEU A 48 5.51 -10.69 10.10
N GLY A 49 6.44 -10.02 9.46
CA GLY A 49 7.25 -10.58 8.38
C GLY A 49 6.74 -10.21 6.99
N ASN A 50 7.21 -10.95 6.00
CA ASN A 50 6.92 -10.70 4.60
C ASN A 50 5.59 -11.34 4.16
N TRP A 51 4.83 -10.59 3.38
CA TRP A 51 3.66 -11.03 2.67
C TRP A 51 3.77 -10.61 1.21
N TYR A 52 3.34 -11.47 0.30
CA TYR A 52 3.34 -11.21 -1.13
C TYR A 52 1.90 -11.08 -1.63
N GLU A 53 1.63 -10.00 -2.38
CA GLU A 53 0.34 -9.82 -3.02
C GLU A 53 0.25 -10.73 -4.25
N VAL A 54 -0.69 -11.65 -4.24
CA VAL A 54 -0.90 -12.59 -5.35
C VAL A 54 -2.08 -12.21 -6.22
N GLU A 55 -3.09 -11.62 -5.63
CA GLU A 55 -4.26 -11.10 -6.33
C GLU A 55 -4.80 -9.86 -5.61
N ARG A 56 -5.38 -8.94 -6.37
CA ARG A 56 -6.03 -7.74 -5.85
C ARG A 56 -7.21 -7.32 -6.70
N TYR A 57 -8.10 -6.51 -6.17
CA TYR A 57 -9.06 -5.79 -6.98
C TYR A 57 -8.33 -4.93 -8.01
N PHE A 58 -8.86 -4.93 -9.24
CA PHE A 58 -8.29 -4.17 -10.33
C PHE A 58 -8.26 -2.67 -10.00
N THR A 59 -7.08 -2.05 -10.14
CA THR A 59 -6.90 -0.60 -10.07
C THR A 59 -6.02 -0.14 -11.22
N VAL A 60 -6.34 0.99 -11.86
CA VAL A 60 -5.59 1.50 -13.01
C VAL A 60 -4.15 1.84 -12.61
N ASN A 61 -3.97 2.43 -11.42
CA ASN A 61 -2.66 2.84 -10.92
C ASN A 61 -1.70 1.67 -10.68
N GLU A 62 -2.25 0.48 -10.39
CA GLU A 62 -1.46 -0.71 -10.05
C GLU A 62 -1.21 -1.65 -11.23
N VAL A 63 -1.80 -1.37 -12.42
CA VAL A 63 -1.55 -2.14 -13.65
C VAL A 63 -0.06 -2.15 -14.02
N ALA A 64 0.61 -1.05 -13.74
CA ALA A 64 2.05 -0.89 -14.03
C ALA A 64 2.96 -1.55 -12.98
N THR A 65 2.41 -2.25 -11.95
CA THR A 65 3.21 -2.83 -10.87
C THR A 65 3.34 -4.34 -10.96
N LYS A 66 4.48 -4.85 -10.51
CA LYS A 66 4.79 -6.28 -10.32
C LYS A 66 5.59 -6.46 -9.03
N CYS A 67 5.79 -7.69 -8.60
CA CYS A 67 6.60 -8.03 -7.43
C CYS A 67 6.14 -7.33 -6.13
N VAL A 68 4.84 -7.09 -6.00
CA VAL A 68 4.29 -6.38 -4.85
C VAL A 68 4.46 -7.22 -3.59
N ALA A 69 5.05 -6.62 -2.57
CA ALA A 69 5.26 -7.24 -1.27
C ALA A 69 5.06 -6.22 -0.16
N VAL A 70 4.53 -6.67 0.97
CA VAL A 70 4.43 -5.88 2.19
C VAL A 70 5.18 -6.57 3.32
N THR A 71 5.96 -5.80 4.06
CA THR A 71 6.69 -6.28 5.22
C THR A 71 6.19 -5.56 6.46
N TYR A 72 5.83 -6.32 7.49
CA TYR A 72 5.42 -5.81 8.80
C TYR A 72 6.53 -6.10 9.81
N GLU A 73 7.09 -5.06 10.42
CA GLU A 73 8.20 -5.13 11.36
C GLU A 73 7.80 -4.52 12.71
N LEU A 74 8.10 -5.23 13.82
CA LEU A 74 7.89 -4.68 15.16
C LEU A 74 9.06 -3.80 15.52
N MET A 75 8.80 -2.55 15.84
CA MET A 75 9.80 -1.59 16.30
C MET A 75 10.01 -1.67 17.81
N ALA A 76 11.16 -1.16 18.29
CA ALA A 76 11.49 -1.13 19.70
C ALA A 76 10.47 -0.37 20.57
N ASP A 77 9.76 0.61 19.99
CA ASP A 77 8.68 1.36 20.65
C ASP A 77 7.33 0.60 20.68
N GLY A 78 7.30 -0.65 20.19
CA GLY A 78 6.10 -1.50 20.14
C GLY A 78 5.13 -1.18 19.01
N LYS A 79 5.45 -0.23 18.11
CA LYS A 79 4.68 0.03 16.90
C LYS A 79 5.05 -0.95 15.79
N ILE A 80 4.14 -1.16 14.84
CA ILE A 80 4.41 -1.96 13.66
C ILE A 80 4.69 -1.03 12.49
N TYR A 81 5.90 -1.16 11.95
CA TYR A 81 6.31 -0.49 10.75
C TYR A 81 5.89 -1.31 9.53
N VAL A 82 5.37 -0.65 8.51
CA VAL A 82 4.87 -1.28 7.29
C VAL A 82 5.67 -0.76 6.10
N ARG A 83 6.21 -1.66 5.31
CA ARG A 83 6.93 -1.33 4.08
C ARG A 83 6.27 -2.02 2.92
N ASN A 84 5.67 -1.24 2.02
CA ASN A 84 5.15 -1.73 0.76
C ASN A 84 6.20 -1.53 -0.32
N ALA A 85 6.63 -2.62 -0.94
CA ALA A 85 7.56 -2.59 -2.05
C ALA A 85 6.88 -3.11 -3.31
N PHE A 86 7.11 -2.45 -4.42
CA PHE A 86 6.62 -2.85 -5.73
C PHE A 86 7.60 -2.43 -6.82
N THR A 87 7.63 -3.18 -7.90
CA THR A 87 8.47 -2.88 -9.05
C THR A 87 7.62 -2.36 -10.20
N ASN A 88 8.01 -1.26 -10.80
CA ASN A 88 7.36 -0.75 -12.00
C ASN A 88 7.69 -1.68 -13.19
N ARG A 89 6.67 -2.12 -13.93
CA ARG A 89 6.83 -3.06 -15.07
C ARG A 89 7.58 -2.48 -16.24
N PHE A 90 7.54 -1.16 -16.45
CA PHE A 90 8.10 -0.51 -17.63
C PHE A 90 9.60 -0.23 -17.50
N ASN A 91 10.03 0.22 -16.33
CA ASN A 91 11.43 0.61 -16.09
C ASN A 91 12.17 -0.31 -15.10
N ASN A 92 11.49 -1.32 -14.53
CA ASN A 92 11.99 -2.24 -13.51
C ASN A 92 12.53 -1.57 -12.23
N VAL A 93 12.17 -0.32 -11.97
CA VAL A 93 12.56 0.37 -10.75
C VAL A 93 11.69 -0.12 -9.59
N GLU A 94 12.34 -0.57 -8.51
CA GLU A 94 11.64 -0.88 -7.25
C GLU A 94 11.37 0.41 -6.47
N ARG A 95 10.18 0.51 -5.91
CA ARG A 95 9.77 1.59 -5.02
C ARG A 95 9.29 1.03 -3.70
N ILE A 96 9.60 1.75 -2.63
CA ILE A 96 9.21 1.38 -1.26
C ILE A 96 8.46 2.56 -0.65
N ILE A 97 7.25 2.28 -0.18
CA ILE A 97 6.44 3.22 0.58
C ILE A 97 6.34 2.68 2.00
N SER A 98 6.66 3.52 2.97
CA SER A 98 6.73 3.13 4.37
C SER A 98 5.73 3.89 5.23
N GLY A 99 5.25 3.23 6.28
CA GLY A 99 4.31 3.83 7.21
C GLY A 99 4.26 3.11 8.54
N VAL A 100 3.47 3.64 9.47
CA VAL A 100 3.26 3.05 10.79
C VAL A 100 1.82 2.57 10.91
N MET A 101 1.65 1.31 11.30
CA MET A 101 0.34 0.69 11.49
C MET A 101 -0.20 0.96 12.89
N GLU A 102 -1.38 1.53 12.97
CA GLU A 102 -2.07 1.83 14.22
C GLU A 102 -3.41 1.11 14.29
N ALA A 103 -3.77 0.65 15.46
CA ALA A 103 -5.09 0.09 15.72
C ALA A 103 -6.06 1.21 16.14
N PRO A 104 -7.28 1.27 15.61
CA PRO A 104 -8.29 2.19 16.10
C PRO A 104 -8.75 1.75 17.52
N GLY A 105 -8.18 2.35 18.55
CA GLY A 105 -8.52 2.06 19.93
C GLY A 105 -7.89 0.79 20.51
N LYS A 106 -8.45 0.27 21.60
CA LYS A 106 -7.88 -0.85 22.38
C LYS A 106 -8.37 -2.24 21.92
N THR A 107 -9.09 -2.33 20.82
CA THR A 107 -9.66 -3.60 20.33
C THR A 107 -8.58 -4.48 19.67
N LYS A 108 -8.58 -5.78 20.00
CA LYS A 108 -7.71 -6.77 19.34
C LYS A 108 -8.37 -7.33 18.07
N ASN A 109 -8.94 -6.47 17.25
CA ASN A 109 -9.56 -6.86 15.98
C ASN A 109 -8.60 -6.58 14.83
N GLY A 110 -8.80 -7.24 13.70
CA GLY A 110 -8.01 -7.06 12.48
C GLY A 110 -8.28 -5.74 11.72
N LYS A 111 -8.66 -4.65 12.39
CA LYS A 111 -8.87 -3.33 11.78
C LYS A 111 -7.73 -2.40 12.12
N TYR A 112 -7.13 -1.79 11.09
CA TYR A 112 -5.94 -0.96 11.23
C TYR A 112 -5.98 0.23 10.28
N THR A 113 -5.19 1.24 10.62
CA THR A 113 -4.85 2.36 9.74
C THR A 113 -3.33 2.43 9.64
N VAL A 114 -2.80 2.50 8.42
CA VAL A 114 -1.40 2.78 8.18
C VAL A 114 -1.27 4.26 7.86
N LYS A 115 -0.43 4.96 8.62
CA LYS A 115 -0.03 6.32 8.34
C LYS A 115 1.24 6.28 7.49
N TYR A 116 1.10 6.55 6.20
CA TYR A 116 2.21 6.57 5.26
C TYR A 116 2.86 7.95 5.26
N GLN A 117 4.20 7.92 5.32
CA GLN A 117 5.01 9.10 5.08
C GLN A 117 5.47 9.05 3.63
N SER A 118 4.93 9.93 2.81
CA SER A 118 5.24 10.02 1.39
C SER A 118 5.33 11.49 0.98
N PHE A 119 6.38 11.83 0.25
CA PHE A 119 6.49 13.18 -0.33
C PHE A 119 5.67 13.23 -1.63
N PRO A 120 4.90 14.31 -1.93
CA PRO A 120 4.77 15.53 -1.14
C PRO A 120 3.71 15.49 -0.02
N TYR A 121 2.90 14.42 0.08
CA TYR A 121 1.80 14.36 1.03
C TYR A 121 1.81 13.08 1.84
N ASN A 122 1.62 13.20 3.14
CA ASN A 122 1.32 12.08 4.01
C ASN A 122 -0.13 11.65 3.82
N TYR A 123 -0.41 10.35 3.91
CA TYR A 123 -1.78 9.86 3.79
C TYR A 123 -2.04 8.65 4.70
N ASN A 124 -3.31 8.47 5.04
CA ASN A 124 -3.75 7.39 5.89
C ASN A 124 -4.53 6.37 5.09
N ALA A 125 -4.19 5.08 5.22
CA ALA A 125 -4.89 3.98 4.60
C ALA A 125 -5.52 3.09 5.66
N SER A 126 -6.84 3.08 5.75
CA SER A 126 -7.57 2.20 6.65
C SER A 126 -7.93 0.90 5.96
N PHE A 127 -7.71 -0.22 6.63
CA PHE A 127 -8.03 -1.54 6.12
C PHE A 127 -8.45 -2.49 7.23
N MET A 128 -9.03 -3.61 6.84
CA MET A 128 -9.34 -4.69 7.74
C MET A 128 -8.82 -6.02 7.21
N ILE A 129 -8.30 -6.85 8.10
CA ILE A 129 -7.96 -8.23 7.83
C ILE A 129 -9.25 -9.04 8.09
N LEU A 130 -9.82 -9.59 7.02
CA LEU A 130 -11.06 -10.35 7.11
C LEU A 130 -10.81 -11.74 7.69
N ASP A 131 -9.72 -12.38 7.24
CA ASP A 131 -9.27 -13.67 7.75
C ASP A 131 -7.81 -13.93 7.40
N THR A 132 -7.12 -14.76 8.18
CA THR A 132 -5.74 -15.23 7.95
C THR A 132 -5.46 -16.47 8.79
N ASP A 133 -4.66 -17.38 8.27
CA ASP A 133 -4.06 -18.45 9.06
C ASP A 133 -2.65 -18.09 9.57
N TYR A 134 -2.17 -16.86 9.27
CA TYR A 134 -0.87 -16.30 9.59
C TYR A 134 0.33 -16.93 8.86
N ASP A 135 0.22 -18.19 8.50
CA ASP A 135 1.33 -19.01 8.00
C ASP A 135 1.31 -19.16 6.47
N ASN A 136 0.14 -18.94 5.83
CA ASN A 136 0.02 -19.13 4.38
C ASN A 136 -0.68 -17.97 3.68
N PHE A 137 -1.83 -17.48 4.19
CA PHE A 137 -2.62 -16.46 3.50
C PHE A 137 -3.20 -15.40 4.42
N ALA A 138 -3.55 -14.25 3.85
CA ALA A 138 -4.37 -13.21 4.47
C ALA A 138 -5.28 -12.58 3.40
N VAL A 139 -6.53 -12.30 3.78
CA VAL A 139 -7.49 -11.54 2.98
C VAL A 139 -7.68 -10.18 3.62
N ILE A 140 -7.30 -9.15 2.88
CA ILE A 140 -7.37 -7.74 3.33
C ILE A 140 -8.44 -7.01 2.52
N TYR A 141 -9.17 -6.14 3.18
CA TYR A 141 -10.25 -5.37 2.60
C TYR A 141 -10.21 -3.93 3.11
N SER A 142 -10.49 -3.01 2.21
CA SER A 142 -10.64 -1.59 2.52
C SER A 142 -11.89 -1.05 1.86
N CYS A 143 -12.59 -0.15 2.52
CA CYS A 143 -13.73 0.55 1.97
C CYS A 143 -13.71 2.00 2.45
N SER A 144 -13.89 2.92 1.51
CA SER A 144 -13.96 4.35 1.75
C SER A 144 -15.25 4.93 1.19
N THR A 145 -15.93 5.76 1.96
CA THR A 145 -17.18 6.42 1.54
C THR A 145 -16.87 7.58 0.61
N ILE A 146 -17.60 7.68 -0.50
CA ILE A 146 -17.52 8.81 -1.45
C ILE A 146 -18.82 9.59 -1.37
N GLY A 147 -18.81 10.73 -0.70
CA GLY A 147 -19.99 11.55 -0.55
C GLY A 147 -21.17 10.79 0.07
N PRO A 148 -22.42 11.26 -0.13
CA PRO A 148 -23.61 10.69 0.53
C PRO A 148 -24.16 9.42 -0.14
N VAL A 149 -23.73 9.08 -1.36
CA VAL A 149 -24.41 8.09 -2.20
C VAL A 149 -23.57 6.89 -2.62
N GLY A 150 -22.27 6.90 -2.34
CA GLY A 150 -21.36 5.86 -2.82
C GLY A 150 -20.21 5.52 -1.91
N HIS A 151 -19.51 4.45 -2.27
CA HIS A 151 -18.28 4.02 -1.64
C HIS A 151 -17.34 3.42 -2.68
N THR A 152 -16.07 3.32 -2.31
CA THR A 152 -15.07 2.57 -3.07
C THR A 152 -14.52 1.43 -2.25
N VAL A 153 -14.20 0.34 -2.91
CA VAL A 153 -13.65 -0.85 -2.29
C VAL A 153 -12.33 -1.26 -2.92
N SER A 154 -11.44 -1.75 -2.07
CA SER A 154 -10.21 -2.43 -2.46
C SER A 154 -10.09 -3.73 -1.69
N ALA A 155 -9.54 -4.76 -2.32
CA ALA A 155 -9.32 -6.04 -1.67
C ALA A 155 -8.04 -6.67 -2.19
N TRP A 156 -7.31 -7.34 -1.29
CA TRP A 156 -6.03 -7.97 -1.58
C TRP A 156 -6.00 -9.39 -1.00
N LEU A 157 -5.43 -10.30 -1.78
CA LEU A 157 -5.01 -11.63 -1.33
C LEU A 157 -3.51 -11.61 -1.15
N LEU A 158 -3.06 -11.77 0.07
CA LEU A 158 -1.65 -11.89 0.43
C LEU A 158 -1.32 -13.33 0.79
N THR A 159 -0.09 -13.75 0.46
CA THR A 159 0.43 -15.06 0.83
C THR A 159 1.86 -14.96 1.33
N ARG A 160 2.30 -15.99 2.08
CA ARG A 160 3.72 -16.08 2.53
C ARG A 160 4.66 -16.50 1.40
N GLU A 161 4.14 -17.12 0.37
CA GLU A 161 4.88 -17.49 -0.83
C GLU A 161 4.45 -16.64 -2.01
N ARG A 162 5.39 -16.28 -2.90
CA ARG A 162 5.08 -15.52 -4.12
C ARG A 162 4.19 -16.29 -5.08
N LEU A 163 4.41 -17.60 -5.17
CA LEU A 163 3.67 -18.53 -6.01
C LEU A 163 3.05 -19.61 -5.11
N PRO A 164 1.95 -19.29 -4.43
CA PRO A 164 1.35 -20.21 -3.46
C PRO A 164 0.72 -21.42 -4.14
N PRO A 165 0.71 -22.58 -3.49
CA PRO A 165 0.03 -23.77 -4.01
C PRO A 165 -1.50 -23.57 -4.05
N GLY A 166 -2.16 -24.26 -4.99
CA GLY A 166 -3.61 -24.14 -5.22
C GLY A 166 -4.48 -24.24 -3.96
N PRO A 167 -4.22 -25.18 -3.04
CA PRO A 167 -4.99 -25.30 -1.80
C PRO A 167 -4.96 -24.05 -0.90
N VAL A 168 -3.86 -23.28 -0.90
CA VAL A 168 -3.76 -22.01 -0.16
C VAL A 168 -4.72 -20.99 -0.77
N LEU A 169 -4.69 -20.83 -2.09
CA LEU A 169 -5.60 -19.92 -2.80
C LEU A 169 -7.07 -20.31 -2.60
N GLN A 170 -7.39 -21.62 -2.61
CA GLN A 170 -8.78 -22.06 -2.38
C GLN A 170 -9.30 -21.66 -1.00
N ARG A 171 -8.47 -21.74 0.04
CA ARG A 171 -8.85 -21.26 1.38
C ARG A 171 -9.10 -19.76 1.39
N ALA A 172 -8.23 -18.97 0.76
CA ALA A 172 -8.41 -17.53 0.63
C ALA A 172 -9.67 -17.16 -0.15
N TYR A 173 -9.97 -17.88 -1.24
CA TYR A 173 -11.22 -17.70 -2.00
C TYR A 173 -12.46 -18.05 -1.16
N GLY A 174 -12.38 -19.06 -0.30
CA GLY A 174 -13.46 -19.37 0.64
C GLY A 174 -13.79 -18.21 1.58
N VAL A 175 -12.78 -17.40 1.95
CA VAL A 175 -13.02 -16.17 2.72
C VAL A 175 -13.74 -15.12 1.88
N LEU A 176 -13.34 -14.91 0.62
CA LEU A 176 -14.03 -13.98 -0.28
C LEU A 176 -15.50 -14.36 -0.46
N ASP A 177 -15.77 -15.65 -0.67
CA ASP A 177 -17.12 -16.18 -0.84
C ASP A 177 -17.96 -15.98 0.45
N LYS A 178 -17.38 -16.22 1.63
CA LYS A 178 -18.02 -15.97 2.94
C LYS A 178 -18.47 -14.52 3.10
N TYR A 179 -17.68 -13.56 2.66
CA TYR A 179 -17.99 -12.13 2.73
C TYR A 179 -18.71 -11.63 1.47
N ARG A 180 -19.05 -12.49 0.51
CA ARG A 180 -19.70 -12.14 -0.76
C ARG A 180 -18.91 -11.10 -1.57
N ILE A 181 -17.58 -11.15 -1.48
CA ILE A 181 -16.68 -10.30 -2.24
C ILE A 181 -16.55 -10.88 -3.65
N ASN A 182 -16.92 -10.11 -4.66
CA ASN A 182 -16.99 -10.58 -6.04
C ASN A 182 -15.59 -10.83 -6.60
N ARG A 183 -15.28 -12.09 -6.88
CA ARG A 183 -13.98 -12.52 -7.38
C ARG A 183 -13.69 -12.09 -8.81
N THR A 184 -14.71 -11.72 -9.59
CA THR A 184 -14.54 -11.28 -10.99
C THR A 184 -13.68 -10.01 -11.10
N PHE A 185 -13.61 -9.20 -10.05
CA PHE A 185 -12.83 -7.99 -10.02
C PHE A 185 -11.37 -8.19 -9.62
N PHE A 186 -10.98 -9.41 -9.23
CA PHE A 186 -9.60 -9.70 -8.90
C PHE A 186 -8.75 -9.91 -10.16
N VAL A 187 -7.57 -9.36 -10.12
CA VAL A 187 -6.51 -9.56 -11.11
C VAL A 187 -5.28 -10.12 -10.42
N LYS A 188 -4.55 -10.97 -11.13
CA LYS A 188 -3.30 -11.53 -10.62
C LYS A 188 -2.19 -10.50 -10.64
N THR A 189 -1.47 -10.41 -9.53
CA THR A 189 -0.20 -9.67 -9.46
C THR A 189 0.91 -10.56 -10.01
N ASN A 190 1.70 -10.04 -10.94
CA ASN A 190 2.84 -10.78 -11.44
C ASN A 190 3.93 -10.85 -10.35
N GLN A 191 4.25 -12.07 -9.94
CA GLN A 191 5.27 -12.40 -8.95
C GLN A 191 6.43 -13.22 -9.54
N ASP A 192 6.47 -13.37 -10.90
CA ASP A 192 7.54 -14.08 -11.59
C ASP A 192 8.81 -13.21 -11.65
N ASP A 193 9.96 -13.84 -11.58
CA ASP A 193 11.29 -13.22 -11.69
C ASP A 193 11.52 -12.04 -10.72
N CYS A 194 10.93 -12.13 -9.54
CA CYS A 194 11.10 -11.12 -8.51
C CYS A 194 12.34 -11.39 -7.66
N VAL A 195 13.07 -10.32 -7.31
CA VAL A 195 14.21 -10.43 -6.40
C VAL A 195 13.75 -10.99 -5.04
N PRO A 196 14.43 -12.01 -4.48
CA PRO A 196 14.15 -12.50 -3.15
C PRO A 196 14.28 -11.38 -2.10
N ARG A 197 13.29 -11.28 -1.22
CA ARG A 197 13.33 -10.30 -0.14
C ARG A 197 13.86 -10.96 1.12
N ALA A 198 14.89 -10.35 1.71
CA ALA A 198 15.43 -10.81 2.99
C ALA A 198 14.34 -10.78 4.08
N PRO A 199 14.36 -11.72 5.04
CA PRO A 199 13.53 -11.63 6.23
C PRO A 199 13.75 -10.30 6.96
N PRO A 200 12.74 -9.78 7.69
CA PRO A 200 12.93 -8.63 8.56
C PRO A 200 14.07 -8.90 9.54
N GLN A 201 15.00 -7.96 9.63
CA GLN A 201 16.02 -8.06 10.66
C GLN A 201 15.37 -7.78 12.03
N PRO A 202 15.72 -8.54 13.08
CA PRO A 202 15.28 -8.20 14.44
C PRO A 202 15.73 -6.76 14.76
N ALA A 203 14.89 -6.02 15.46
CA ALA A 203 15.19 -4.66 15.87
C ALA A 203 16.57 -4.67 16.57
N ILE A 204 17.51 -3.88 16.04
CA ILE A 204 18.84 -3.74 16.66
C ILE A 204 18.61 -3.03 17.99
N ASP A 205 18.89 -3.71 19.11
CA ASP A 205 18.90 -3.09 20.41
C ASP A 205 20.06 -2.10 20.45
N PRO A 206 19.83 -0.79 20.60
CA PRO A 206 20.91 0.21 20.61
C PRO A 206 21.86 0.07 21.80
N THR A 207 21.65 -0.90 22.70
CA THR A 207 22.48 -1.17 23.88
C THR A 207 23.50 -2.28 23.69
N GLU A 208 23.49 -3.04 22.58
CA GLU A 208 24.56 -4.02 22.34
C GLU A 208 25.78 -3.37 21.67
N PRO A 209 26.98 -3.47 22.30
CA PRO A 209 28.21 -3.00 21.66
C PRO A 209 28.53 -3.90 20.45
N SER A 210 28.61 -3.30 19.27
CA SER A 210 29.01 -3.98 18.04
C SER A 210 30.42 -4.58 18.20
N THR A 211 30.52 -5.88 18.34
CA THR A 211 31.78 -6.62 18.17
C THR A 211 32.13 -6.62 16.68
N GLY A 212 32.81 -5.54 16.28
CA GLY A 212 33.32 -5.38 14.93
C GLY A 212 34.42 -6.41 14.63
N SER A 213 34.13 -7.34 13.76
CA SER A 213 35.16 -8.09 13.04
C SER A 213 35.89 -7.12 12.12
N ARG A 214 37.16 -6.82 12.48
CA ARG A 214 38.09 -6.09 11.63
C ARG A 214 38.50 -6.98 10.47
N ASP A 215 37.94 -6.74 9.30
CA ASP A 215 38.56 -7.21 8.08
C ASP A 215 39.38 -6.06 7.47
N GLN A 216 40.68 -6.33 7.27
CA GLN A 216 41.63 -5.37 6.69
C GLN A 216 41.44 -5.40 5.15
N GLY A 217 41.02 -4.29 4.55
CA GLY A 217 40.92 -4.12 3.11
C GLY A 217 41.18 -2.68 2.70
N ASP A 218 42.31 -2.48 2.09
CA ASP A 218 42.77 -1.51 1.09
C ASP A 218 42.38 -0.01 1.19
N PRO A 219 43.38 0.91 1.36
CA PRO A 219 43.16 2.34 1.51
C PRO A 219 43.32 3.13 0.19
N ASN A 220 42.58 2.82 -0.91
CA ASN A 220 42.51 3.72 -2.09
C ASN A 220 41.28 3.37 -2.95
N GLY A 221 40.18 4.02 -2.70
CA GLY A 221 38.97 3.93 -3.52
C GLY A 221 37.88 4.81 -2.96
N VAL A 222 38.06 6.12 -3.02
CA VAL A 222 37.01 7.09 -2.69
C VAL A 222 36.25 7.35 -3.99
N ASP A 223 35.23 6.54 -4.26
CA ASP A 223 34.16 6.94 -5.17
C ASP A 223 33.23 7.87 -4.40
N GLN A 224 33.38 9.17 -4.66
CA GLN A 224 32.38 10.17 -4.28
C GLN A 224 31.13 9.92 -5.11
N ILE A 225 30.17 9.22 -4.52
CA ILE A 225 28.82 9.10 -5.08
C ILE A 225 28.13 10.44 -4.83
N ASP A 226 27.84 11.16 -5.93
CA ASP A 226 27.09 12.42 -5.90
C ASP A 226 25.70 12.21 -5.33
N THR A 227 25.60 12.39 -4.00
CA THR A 227 24.37 12.22 -3.22
C THR A 227 23.27 13.20 -3.63
N GLU A 228 23.62 14.37 -4.18
CA GLU A 228 22.65 15.38 -4.59
C GLU A 228 21.95 15.04 -5.92
N GLU A 229 22.63 14.41 -6.85
CA GLU A 229 22.02 14.03 -8.13
C GLU A 229 21.03 12.87 -7.96
N GLN A 230 21.35 11.93 -7.09
CA GLN A 230 20.41 10.84 -6.71
C GLN A 230 19.20 11.36 -5.92
N LEU A 231 19.38 12.33 -5.04
CA LEU A 231 18.29 13.00 -4.32
C LEU A 231 17.37 13.80 -5.26
N ASN A 232 17.93 14.46 -6.25
CA ASN A 232 17.16 15.22 -7.25
C ASN A 232 16.41 14.27 -8.21
N GLN A 233 17.00 13.15 -8.56
CA GLN A 233 16.35 12.14 -9.39
C GLN A 233 15.20 11.44 -8.64
N LEU A 234 15.40 11.11 -7.36
CA LEU A 234 14.35 10.63 -6.46
C LEU A 234 13.22 11.66 -6.29
N ARG A 235 13.55 12.94 -6.19
CA ARG A 235 12.58 14.03 -6.08
C ARG A 235 11.69 14.12 -7.32
N ASN A 236 12.27 14.07 -8.52
CA ASN A 236 11.56 14.17 -9.79
C ASN A 236 10.68 12.94 -10.06
N ASP A 237 11.13 11.75 -9.66
CA ASP A 237 10.37 10.50 -9.80
C ASP A 237 9.17 10.44 -8.85
N ILE A 238 9.24 11.08 -7.69
CA ILE A 238 8.13 11.16 -6.72
C ILE A 238 7.01 12.07 -7.25
N PHE A 239 7.33 13.16 -7.98
CA PHE A 239 6.32 14.06 -8.57
C PHE A 239 5.48 13.41 -9.69
N ALA A 240 5.89 12.27 -10.24
CA ALA A 240 5.19 11.59 -11.32
C ALA A 240 4.18 10.53 -10.85
N MET A 241 3.99 10.35 -9.53
CA MET A 241 3.01 9.39 -9.02
C MET A 241 1.63 10.01 -8.83
N PRO A 242 0.56 9.44 -9.42
CA PRO A 242 -0.80 9.80 -9.05
C PRO A 242 -1.09 9.32 -7.61
N ILE A 243 -1.69 10.20 -6.82
CA ILE A 243 -2.14 9.92 -5.46
C ILE A 243 -3.31 8.93 -5.53
N PRO A 244 -3.32 7.84 -4.72
CA PRO A 244 -4.50 6.98 -4.66
C PRO A 244 -5.66 7.76 -4.04
N PRO A 245 -6.81 7.77 -4.69
CA PRO A 245 -7.97 8.56 -4.31
C PRO A 245 -8.80 7.89 -3.22
N GLY A 246 -9.55 8.72 -2.51
CA GLY A 246 -10.46 8.28 -1.44
C GLY A 246 -9.79 8.15 -0.07
N GLN A 247 -8.66 8.80 0.13
CA GLN A 247 -8.03 8.93 1.45
C GLN A 247 -8.17 10.38 1.91
N ASP A 248 -8.69 10.57 3.12
CA ASP A 248 -8.77 11.88 3.75
C ASP A 248 -7.35 12.44 3.91
N ILE A 249 -6.99 13.42 3.09
CA ILE A 249 -5.73 14.15 3.21
C ILE A 249 -5.90 15.11 4.37
N GLN A 250 -5.44 14.70 5.55
CA GLN A 250 -5.30 15.61 6.67
C GLN A 250 -3.94 16.27 6.54
N ILE A 251 -3.94 17.53 6.11
CA ILE A 251 -2.73 18.38 6.07
C ILE A 251 -2.55 18.92 7.49
N ASP A 252 -1.67 18.28 8.26
CA ASP A 252 -1.19 18.87 9.50
C ASP A 252 -0.16 19.95 9.16
N PRO A 253 -0.27 21.17 9.71
CA PRO A 253 0.74 22.22 9.54
C PRO A 253 2.08 21.73 10.08
N ILE A 254 3.15 22.06 9.37
CA ILE A 254 4.51 21.88 9.87
C ILE A 254 4.69 22.88 11.01
N ASP A 255 4.78 22.41 12.24
CA ASP A 255 5.19 23.24 13.35
C ASP A 255 6.66 23.63 13.15
N ASP A 256 6.87 24.88 12.71
CA ASP A 256 8.16 25.59 12.77
C ASP A 256 8.45 25.95 14.23
N GLU A 257 8.85 24.99 15.04
CA GLU A 257 9.50 25.26 16.33
C GLU A 257 10.95 24.80 16.26
N ASN A 258 11.81 25.73 15.87
CA ASN A 258 13.19 25.86 16.36
C ASN A 258 13.72 27.25 16.05
N GLU A 259 13.54 28.18 16.99
CA GLU A 259 14.45 29.27 17.32
C GLU A 259 15.06 29.00 18.70
#